data_abcad8d1e91ab62cd2e820bb41d76c9a
#
_entry.id   abcad8d1e91ab62cd2e820bb41d76c9a
#
_cell.length_a   1.000
_cell.length_b   1.000
_cell.length_c   1.000
_cell.angle_alpha   90.00
_cell.angle_beta   90.00
_cell.angle_gamma   90.00
#
_symmetry.space_group_name_H-M   'P 1'
#
loop_
_entity.id
_entity.type
_entity.pdbx_description
1 polymer ?
#
loop_
_entity_poly.entity_id
_entity_poly.type
_entity_poly.pdbx_seq_one_letter_code
_entity_poly.pdbx_strand_id
1 'polypeptide(L)'
;MRHIPRSKALLTSVIALGSIALLPGASRAEVPASCVKGVDLATLGPTSIVGQGPHGEKAASPDDLKLTEAEGAKIKAGHFKVGISMQTVNLDWSQLQVQGITDTLNKYGVAVTGVASAEYQVDKQIADIENTIQQHPDGIISIPVDFTATAPTYKKVSQAGIKLVFMDSIPTGLKHPEEYAAMISADSQGNGRIAAQILASCVAQGGTIGLVNFGVDYFSTNERTKGVREWMQKNRPDIKMKQVDFTDPSKVSQIAGDFLTGNPDVKGVFAVWDQPALDTLTSMRAQSIDIPVTTVDLGLQSAIEIAKGGPLKATGSQRPYDQGVAEAMAMMNALLGKTTPAWVGVQSLPVVQSNVLESFKTVFKKDPPAELLGACNKAKPACN
;
A
#
# COMPACT_ATOMS: atom_id res chain seq x y z
N MET A 1 6.74 37.58 -89.98
CA MET A 1 5.31 37.34 -90.23
C MET A 1 5.06 35.81 -90.27
N ARG A 2 4.55 35.24 -89.26
CA ARG A 2 3.87 33.91 -89.32
C ARG A 2 3.06 33.73 -88.05
N HIS A 3 1.75 33.65 -88.22
CA HIS A 3 0.76 33.39 -87.21
C HIS A 3 0.87 31.94 -86.68
N ILE A 4 0.77 31.76 -85.36
CA ILE A 4 0.57 30.46 -84.73
C ILE A 4 -0.73 30.53 -83.92
N PRO A 5 -1.67 29.61 -84.07
CA PRO A 5 -2.97 29.65 -83.39
C PRO A 5 -2.87 29.11 -81.98
N ARG A 6 -3.62 29.71 -81.06
CA ARG A 6 -3.79 29.27 -79.67
C ARG A 6 -4.81 28.12 -79.62
N SER A 7 -4.34 26.92 -79.21
CA SER A 7 -5.21 25.82 -78.81
C SER A 7 -5.64 25.95 -77.34
N LYS A 8 -6.95 25.96 -77.14
CA LYS A 8 -7.56 25.91 -75.79
C LYS A 8 -7.53 24.44 -75.29
N ALA A 9 -6.82 24.19 -74.20
CA ALA A 9 -6.93 22.93 -73.48
C ALA A 9 -8.02 23.03 -72.41
N LEU A 10 -9.07 22.19 -72.50
CA LEU A 10 -10.05 21.98 -71.45
C LEU A 10 -9.41 21.15 -70.38
N LEU A 11 -9.31 21.71 -69.17
CA LEU A 11 -8.99 20.92 -67.96
C LEU A 11 -10.28 20.31 -67.43
N THR A 12 -10.39 18.98 -67.54
CA THR A 12 -11.43 18.20 -66.90
C THR A 12 -10.94 17.85 -65.49
N SER A 13 -11.52 18.51 -64.46
CA SER A 13 -11.21 18.18 -63.04
C SER A 13 -11.95 16.91 -62.65
N VAL A 14 -11.20 15.85 -62.40
CA VAL A 14 -11.71 14.64 -61.78
C VAL A 14 -11.70 14.83 -60.27
N ILE A 15 -12.86 14.94 -59.68
CA ILE A 15 -13.04 14.94 -58.21
C ILE A 15 -12.99 13.48 -57.75
N ALA A 16 -11.88 13.07 -57.18
CA ALA A 16 -11.77 11.80 -56.49
C ALA A 16 -12.48 11.91 -55.12
N LEU A 17 -13.64 11.30 -54.96
CA LEU A 17 -14.26 11.05 -53.65
C LEU A 17 -13.39 10.06 -52.90
N GLY A 18 -12.55 10.57 -51.99
CA GLY A 18 -11.85 9.75 -51.02
C GLY A 18 -12.84 9.19 -49.99
N SER A 19 -13.07 7.89 -50.03
CA SER A 19 -13.80 7.18 -48.98
C SER A 19 -12.96 7.25 -47.71
N ILE A 20 -13.39 8.09 -46.74
CA ILE A 20 -12.84 8.07 -45.39
C ILE A 20 -13.30 6.77 -44.74
N ALA A 21 -12.40 5.77 -44.70
CA ALA A 21 -12.60 4.59 -43.88
C ALA A 21 -12.62 5.04 -42.39
N LEU A 22 -13.81 5.07 -41.80
CA LEU A 22 -13.95 5.16 -40.36
C LEU A 22 -13.25 3.95 -39.73
N LEU A 23 -12.08 4.17 -39.17
CA LEU A 23 -11.46 3.19 -38.28
C LEU A 23 -12.48 2.87 -37.18
N PRO A 24 -12.76 1.59 -36.89
CA PRO A 24 -13.62 1.25 -35.76
C PRO A 24 -12.99 1.85 -34.51
N GLY A 25 -13.68 2.82 -33.89
CA GLY A 25 -13.29 3.39 -32.64
C GLY A 25 -13.06 2.25 -31.66
N ALA A 26 -11.91 2.24 -30.98
CA ALA A 26 -11.62 1.29 -29.94
C ALA A 26 -12.81 1.30 -28.97
N SER A 27 -13.57 0.22 -28.94
CA SER A 27 -14.71 0.06 -28.05
C SER A 27 -14.17 0.19 -26.63
N ARG A 28 -14.47 1.31 -25.97
CA ARG A 28 -14.23 1.47 -24.54
C ARG A 28 -14.88 0.26 -23.86
N ALA A 29 -14.08 -0.56 -23.17
CA ALA A 29 -14.64 -1.64 -22.41
C ALA A 29 -15.54 -1.01 -21.32
N GLU A 30 -16.83 -1.23 -21.45
CA GLU A 30 -17.80 -0.69 -20.52
C GLU A 30 -17.57 -1.32 -19.15
N VAL A 31 -17.23 -0.47 -18.16
CA VAL A 31 -17.09 -0.92 -16.77
C VAL A 31 -18.46 -1.41 -16.31
N PRO A 32 -18.58 -2.65 -15.81
CA PRO A 32 -19.87 -3.18 -15.39
C PRO A 32 -20.60 -2.23 -14.44
N ALA A 33 -21.91 -2.08 -14.59
CA ALA A 33 -22.74 -1.26 -13.69
C ALA A 33 -22.69 -1.74 -12.23
N SER A 34 -22.27 -3.00 -12.02
CA SER A 34 -22.02 -3.62 -10.71
C SER A 34 -20.70 -3.19 -10.06
N CYS A 35 -19.84 -2.45 -10.77
CA CYS A 35 -18.55 -2.01 -10.22
C CYS A 35 -18.75 -1.24 -8.92
N VAL A 36 -18.29 -1.80 -7.80
CA VAL A 36 -18.47 -1.30 -6.43
C VAL A 36 -19.94 -1.31 -5.94
N LYS A 37 -20.93 -1.31 -6.83
CA LYS A 37 -22.35 -1.39 -6.46
C LYS A 37 -22.71 -2.83 -6.10
N GLY A 38 -23.28 -3.02 -4.92
CA GLY A 38 -23.68 -4.35 -4.44
C GLY A 38 -22.55 -5.12 -3.76
N VAL A 39 -21.39 -4.53 -3.59
CA VAL A 39 -20.35 -5.06 -2.71
C VAL A 39 -20.71 -4.65 -1.28
N ASP A 40 -21.13 -5.62 -0.48
CA ASP A 40 -21.43 -5.38 0.94
C ASP A 40 -20.13 -5.19 1.71
N LEU A 41 -19.88 -3.96 2.14
CA LEU A 41 -18.68 -3.58 2.90
C LEU A 41 -18.55 -4.39 4.20
N ALA A 42 -19.65 -4.79 4.81
CA ALA A 42 -19.63 -5.60 6.02
C ALA A 42 -19.10 -7.03 5.76
N THR A 43 -19.20 -7.52 4.52
CA THR A 43 -18.65 -8.82 4.11
C THR A 43 -17.26 -8.75 3.52
N LEU A 44 -16.77 -7.55 3.19
CA LEU A 44 -15.42 -7.31 2.66
C LEU A 44 -14.36 -7.28 3.76
N GLY A 45 -14.69 -6.72 4.90
CA GLY A 45 -13.78 -6.69 6.04
C GLY A 45 -13.72 -8.08 6.66
N PRO A 46 -12.55 -8.74 6.72
CA PRO A 46 -12.45 -9.97 7.48
C PRO A 46 -12.79 -9.68 8.94
N THR A 47 -13.69 -10.46 9.51
CA THR A 47 -13.96 -10.44 10.96
C THR A 47 -12.78 -11.00 11.77
N SER A 48 -11.80 -11.57 11.07
CA SER A 48 -10.55 -12.11 11.60
C SER A 48 -9.42 -11.91 10.58
N ILE A 49 -8.18 -11.90 11.04
CA ILE A 49 -6.99 -11.87 10.20
C ILE A 49 -6.91 -13.14 9.35
N VAL A 50 -6.69 -12.96 8.05
CA VAL A 50 -6.63 -14.04 7.06
C VAL A 50 -5.22 -14.57 6.88
N GLY A 51 -4.22 -13.69 6.97
CA GLY A 51 -2.81 -14.01 6.78
C GLY A 51 -2.20 -14.79 7.94
N GLN A 52 -0.95 -15.20 7.72
CA GLN A 52 -0.06 -15.76 8.74
C GLN A 52 1.18 -14.88 8.82
N GLY A 53 1.88 -14.92 9.93
CA GLY A 53 3.18 -14.30 10.08
C GLY A 53 4.24 -14.94 9.17
N PRO A 54 5.44 -14.33 9.06
CA PRO A 54 6.48 -14.78 8.12
C PRO A 54 6.95 -16.21 8.32
N HIS A 55 6.80 -16.75 9.52
CA HIS A 55 7.17 -18.16 9.82
C HIS A 55 5.94 -19.06 10.05
N GLY A 56 4.73 -18.59 9.61
CA GLY A 56 3.48 -19.33 9.77
C GLY A 56 2.77 -19.08 11.10
N GLU A 57 3.15 -18.04 11.83
CA GLU A 57 2.55 -17.70 13.11
C GLU A 57 1.08 -17.29 12.93
N LYS A 58 0.26 -17.71 13.87
CA LYS A 58 -1.12 -17.22 13.98
C LYS A 58 -1.09 -15.80 14.56
N ALA A 59 -1.91 -14.91 14.00
CA ALA A 59 -2.02 -13.55 14.49
C ALA A 59 -2.49 -13.51 15.95
N ALA A 60 -1.74 -12.79 16.79
CA ALA A 60 -2.24 -12.28 18.05
C ALA A 60 -2.95 -10.92 17.84
N SER A 61 -3.80 -10.56 18.78
CA SER A 61 -4.51 -9.28 18.75
C SER A 61 -3.62 -8.16 19.33
N PRO A 62 -3.71 -6.91 18.83
CA PRO A 62 -3.15 -5.75 19.53
C PRO A 62 -3.64 -5.61 20.97
N ASP A 63 -4.81 -6.14 21.29
CA ASP A 63 -5.35 -6.15 22.66
C ASP A 63 -4.54 -7.01 23.62
N ASP A 64 -3.84 -8.02 23.14
CA ASP A 64 -2.95 -8.88 23.92
C ASP A 64 -1.70 -8.14 24.42
N LEU A 65 -1.42 -6.95 23.88
CA LEU A 65 -0.29 -6.11 24.26
C LEU A 65 -0.65 -5.04 25.31
N LYS A 66 -1.91 -4.95 25.71
CA LYS A 66 -2.36 -3.93 26.68
C LYS A 66 -1.62 -4.06 28.01
N LEU A 67 -1.12 -2.91 28.51
CA LEU A 67 -0.51 -2.82 29.82
C LEU A 67 -1.59 -2.62 30.88
N THR A 68 -1.40 -3.25 32.02
CA THR A 68 -2.14 -2.89 33.24
C THR A 68 -1.70 -1.52 33.74
N GLU A 69 -2.47 -0.91 34.63
CA GLU A 69 -2.11 0.38 35.24
C GLU A 69 -0.76 0.31 35.97
N ALA A 70 -0.53 -0.77 36.70
CA ALA A 70 0.74 -1.01 37.43
C ALA A 70 1.93 -1.16 36.46
N GLU A 71 1.76 -1.82 35.34
CA GLU A 71 2.80 -1.94 34.30
C GLU A 71 3.08 -0.59 33.65
N GLY A 72 2.02 0.18 33.33
CA GLY A 72 2.17 1.55 32.82
C GLY A 72 2.92 2.47 33.78
N ALA A 73 2.68 2.34 35.10
CA ALA A 73 3.42 3.08 36.11
C ALA A 73 4.90 2.67 36.17
N LYS A 74 5.23 1.38 36.01
CA LYS A 74 6.63 0.89 35.92
C LYS A 74 7.34 1.45 34.70
N ILE A 75 6.68 1.48 33.53
CA ILE A 75 7.25 2.07 32.31
C ILE A 75 7.60 3.55 32.55
N LYS A 76 6.67 4.33 33.12
CA LYS A 76 6.92 5.75 33.44
C LYS A 76 8.09 5.97 34.39
N ALA A 77 8.25 5.10 35.37
CA ALA A 77 9.36 5.17 36.32
C ALA A 77 10.71 4.71 35.74
N GLY A 78 10.70 3.96 34.63
CA GLY A 78 11.90 3.38 34.03
C GLY A 78 12.73 4.35 33.21
N HIS A 79 12.19 5.53 32.81
CA HIS A 79 12.86 6.54 31.99
C HIS A 79 13.49 5.98 30.70
N PHE A 80 12.81 5.03 30.07
CA PHE A 80 13.29 4.33 28.90
C PHE A 80 13.45 5.23 27.67
N LYS A 81 14.35 4.83 26.77
CA LYS A 81 14.66 5.50 25.50
C LYS A 81 14.49 4.54 24.34
N VAL A 82 13.79 4.95 23.30
CA VAL A 82 13.53 4.13 22.12
C VAL A 82 13.90 4.91 20.85
N GLY A 83 14.68 4.27 19.96
CA GLY A 83 14.96 4.77 18.62
C GLY A 83 13.96 4.21 17.60
N ILE A 84 13.72 4.94 16.52
CA ILE A 84 12.88 4.51 15.40
C ILE A 84 13.72 4.52 14.13
N SER A 85 13.72 3.41 13.36
CA SER A 85 14.42 3.32 12.06
C SER A 85 13.45 2.90 10.97
N MET A 86 13.16 3.85 10.06
CA MET A 86 12.23 3.69 8.96
C MET A 86 12.96 3.45 7.63
N GLN A 87 12.35 2.70 6.72
CA GLN A 87 12.79 2.59 5.33
C GLN A 87 12.69 3.94 4.60
N THR A 88 11.64 4.71 4.87
CA THR A 88 11.42 6.10 4.46
C THR A 88 10.38 6.75 5.35
N VAL A 89 10.42 8.08 5.47
CA VAL A 89 9.37 8.88 6.16
C VAL A 89 8.54 9.70 5.15
N ASN A 90 8.74 9.51 3.86
CA ASN A 90 8.13 10.33 2.81
C ASN A 90 6.71 9.87 2.41
N LEU A 91 6.20 8.77 3.01
CA LEU A 91 4.87 8.24 2.76
C LEU A 91 3.93 8.55 3.93
N ASP A 92 2.66 8.81 3.64
CA ASP A 92 1.61 8.97 4.67
C ASP A 92 1.60 7.76 5.64
N TRP A 93 1.75 6.54 5.10
CA TRP A 93 1.84 5.31 5.89
C TRP A 93 2.97 5.38 6.92
N SER A 94 4.18 5.76 6.50
CA SER A 94 5.34 5.86 7.39
C SER A 94 5.16 6.93 8.46
N GLN A 95 4.62 8.08 8.08
CA GLN A 95 4.37 9.19 9.02
C GLN A 95 3.35 8.80 10.09
N LEU A 96 2.28 8.08 9.70
CA LEU A 96 1.26 7.61 10.63
C LEU A 96 1.79 6.51 11.57
N GLN A 97 2.66 5.61 11.09
CA GLN A 97 3.37 4.66 11.95
C GLN A 97 4.18 5.39 13.02
N VAL A 98 5.07 6.29 12.59
CA VAL A 98 5.92 7.08 13.50
C VAL A 98 5.07 7.89 14.49
N GLN A 99 3.96 8.47 14.03
CA GLN A 99 3.04 9.21 14.90
C GLN A 99 2.42 8.29 15.97
N GLY A 100 1.88 7.13 15.58
CA GLY A 100 1.28 6.16 16.50
C GLY A 100 2.27 5.66 17.55
N ILE A 101 3.52 5.37 17.12
CA ILE A 101 4.62 5.00 18.03
C ILE A 101 4.91 6.13 19.01
N THR A 102 5.16 7.32 18.48
CA THR A 102 5.61 8.47 19.28
C THR A 102 4.55 8.92 20.27
N ASP A 103 3.30 9.06 19.84
CA ASP A 103 2.18 9.43 20.72
C ASP A 103 2.02 8.43 21.88
N THR A 104 2.14 7.13 21.54
CA THR A 104 1.99 6.07 22.54
C THR A 104 3.15 6.04 23.51
N LEU A 105 4.40 6.06 23.03
CA LEU A 105 5.58 6.08 23.91
C LEU A 105 5.58 7.31 24.82
N ASN A 106 5.28 8.50 24.28
CA ASN A 106 5.21 9.75 25.06
C ASN A 106 4.15 9.70 26.17
N LYS A 107 2.98 9.10 25.87
CA LYS A 107 1.91 8.91 26.88
C LYS A 107 2.40 8.14 28.11
N TYR A 108 3.34 7.23 27.93
CA TYR A 108 3.94 6.42 28.99
C TYR A 108 5.30 6.95 29.45
N GLY A 109 5.72 8.14 29.04
CA GLY A 109 6.97 8.78 29.47
C GLY A 109 8.24 8.12 28.91
N VAL A 110 8.13 7.34 27.84
CA VAL A 110 9.28 6.78 27.12
C VAL A 110 9.78 7.81 26.10
N ALA A 111 11.06 8.12 26.15
CA ALA A 111 11.66 9.11 25.27
C ALA A 111 11.97 8.51 23.89
N VAL A 112 11.52 9.15 22.82
CA VAL A 112 11.96 8.85 21.45
C VAL A 112 13.26 9.60 21.19
N THR A 113 14.38 8.86 20.99
CA THR A 113 15.72 9.46 20.81
C THR A 113 15.93 10.03 19.42
N GLY A 114 15.17 9.56 18.43
CA GLY A 114 15.21 10.02 17.05
C GLY A 114 14.45 9.10 16.11
N VAL A 115 14.16 9.62 14.93
CA VAL A 115 13.57 8.88 13.80
C VAL A 115 14.56 8.95 12.65
N ALA A 116 15.16 7.81 12.31
CA ALA A 116 16.04 7.70 11.14
C ALA A 116 15.22 7.26 9.92
N SER A 117 15.56 7.80 8.75
CA SER A 117 14.96 7.46 7.45
C SER A 117 16.04 7.00 6.49
N ALA A 118 15.99 5.75 6.11
CA ALA A 118 17.00 5.13 5.25
C ALA A 118 16.86 5.50 3.76
N GLU A 119 15.72 6.05 3.34
CA GLU A 119 15.42 6.37 1.94
C GLU A 119 15.64 5.18 0.99
N TYR A 120 15.22 3.99 1.46
CA TYR A 120 15.39 2.70 0.79
C TYR A 120 16.86 2.29 0.52
N GLN A 121 17.84 2.92 1.22
CA GLN A 121 19.26 2.63 1.07
C GLN A 121 19.74 1.74 2.22
N VAL A 122 20.22 0.54 1.89
CA VAL A 122 20.70 -0.45 2.85
C VAL A 122 21.85 0.08 3.70
N ASP A 123 22.88 0.62 3.04
CA ASP A 123 24.08 1.13 3.74
C ASP A 123 23.74 2.28 4.69
N LYS A 124 22.78 3.14 4.29
CA LYS A 124 22.30 4.22 5.15
C LYS A 124 21.57 3.67 6.38
N GLN A 125 20.70 2.67 6.21
CA GLN A 125 20.02 2.06 7.36
C GLN A 125 20.99 1.41 8.33
N ILE A 126 22.01 0.70 7.81
CA ILE A 126 23.07 0.09 8.64
C ILE A 126 23.78 1.17 9.47
N ALA A 127 24.23 2.25 8.83
CA ALA A 127 24.89 3.36 9.51
C ALA A 127 23.97 4.05 10.54
N ASP A 128 22.69 4.28 10.20
CA ASP A 128 21.72 4.90 11.09
C ASP A 128 21.47 4.04 12.34
N ILE A 129 21.36 2.70 12.19
CA ILE A 129 21.20 1.78 13.32
C ILE A 129 22.46 1.72 14.18
N GLU A 130 23.65 1.67 13.58
CA GLU A 130 24.93 1.70 14.32
C GLU A 130 25.09 3.00 15.11
N ASN A 131 24.72 4.14 14.53
CA ASN A 131 24.68 5.43 15.24
C ASN A 131 23.65 5.42 16.39
N THR A 132 22.49 4.78 16.19
CA THR A 132 21.46 4.66 17.23
C THR A 132 21.96 3.80 18.39
N ILE A 133 22.67 2.69 18.15
CA ILE A 133 23.30 1.86 19.19
C ILE A 133 24.23 2.69 20.10
N GLN A 134 25.00 3.62 19.52
CA GLN A 134 25.92 4.49 20.26
C GLN A 134 25.20 5.46 21.22
N GLN A 135 23.91 5.71 20.99
CA GLN A 135 23.08 6.53 21.90
C GLN A 135 22.56 5.74 23.11
N HIS A 136 22.86 4.45 23.19
CA HIS A 136 22.45 3.54 24.25
C HIS A 136 20.91 3.58 24.51
N PRO A 137 20.08 3.34 23.48
CA PRO A 137 18.64 3.21 23.70
C PRO A 137 18.33 1.86 24.39
N ASP A 138 17.19 1.81 25.07
CA ASP A 138 16.69 0.55 25.63
C ASP A 138 16.00 -0.33 24.59
N GLY A 139 15.50 0.29 23.50
CA GLY A 139 14.86 -0.40 22.39
C GLY A 139 14.95 0.32 21.06
N ILE A 140 14.75 -0.42 19.98
CA ILE A 140 14.62 0.09 18.61
C ILE A 140 13.37 -0.53 17.98
N ILE A 141 12.52 0.32 17.41
CA ILE A 141 11.38 -0.09 16.57
C ILE A 141 11.80 0.17 15.13
N SER A 142 11.74 -0.84 14.26
CA SER A 142 12.32 -0.72 12.93
C SER A 142 11.59 -1.52 11.86
N ILE A 143 11.68 -1.02 10.61
CA ILE A 143 11.34 -1.77 9.42
C ILE A 143 12.60 -1.93 8.56
N PRO A 144 13.07 -3.17 8.28
CA PRO A 144 14.28 -3.37 7.48
C PRO A 144 14.06 -2.96 6.02
N VAL A 145 15.03 -2.27 5.42
CA VAL A 145 15.05 -1.97 3.98
C VAL A 145 15.28 -3.24 3.18
N ASP A 146 16.18 -4.08 3.65
CA ASP A 146 16.48 -5.40 3.12
C ASP A 146 16.71 -6.36 4.29
N PHE A 147 15.88 -7.39 4.39
CA PHE A 147 15.89 -8.30 5.54
C PHE A 147 17.10 -9.22 5.58
N THR A 148 17.81 -9.42 4.47
CA THR A 148 19.04 -10.22 4.43
C THR A 148 20.27 -9.36 4.69
N ALA A 149 20.43 -8.27 3.98
CA ALA A 149 21.58 -7.38 4.08
C ALA A 149 21.69 -6.69 5.44
N THR A 150 20.56 -6.33 6.06
CA THR A 150 20.53 -5.65 7.36
C THR A 150 20.56 -6.62 8.56
N ALA A 151 20.35 -7.94 8.35
CA ALA A 151 20.27 -8.91 9.44
C ALA A 151 21.49 -8.92 10.39
N PRO A 152 22.76 -8.81 9.91
CA PRO A 152 23.91 -8.75 10.81
C PRO A 152 23.87 -7.55 11.76
N THR A 153 23.37 -6.40 11.28
CA THR A 153 23.26 -5.18 12.09
C THR A 153 22.21 -5.32 13.18
N TYR A 154 21.04 -5.90 12.87
CA TYR A 154 20.03 -6.16 13.89
C TYR A 154 20.47 -7.21 14.92
N LYS A 155 21.31 -8.20 14.52
CA LYS A 155 21.94 -9.11 15.49
C LYS A 155 22.86 -8.37 16.46
N LYS A 156 23.62 -7.37 15.99
CA LYS A 156 24.43 -6.51 16.89
C LYS A 156 23.54 -5.77 17.90
N VAL A 157 22.36 -5.25 17.46
CA VAL A 157 21.40 -4.59 18.37
C VAL A 157 20.96 -5.53 19.48
N SER A 158 20.54 -6.75 19.13
CA SER A 158 20.14 -7.77 20.11
C SER A 158 21.29 -8.16 21.05
N GLN A 159 22.50 -8.37 20.52
CA GLN A 159 23.71 -8.69 21.31
C GLN A 159 24.10 -7.55 22.27
N ALA A 160 23.77 -6.31 21.95
CA ALA A 160 23.93 -5.16 22.85
C ALA A 160 22.86 -5.10 23.95
N GLY A 161 21.92 -6.05 23.99
CA GLY A 161 20.83 -6.08 24.96
C GLY A 161 19.67 -5.12 24.66
N ILE A 162 19.71 -4.43 23.51
CA ILE A 162 18.68 -3.49 23.06
C ILE A 162 17.48 -4.26 22.53
N LYS A 163 16.28 -3.94 23.01
CA LYS A 163 15.04 -4.61 22.58
C LYS A 163 14.68 -4.24 21.15
N LEU A 164 14.23 -5.22 20.36
CA LEU A 164 13.81 -5.03 18.97
C LEU A 164 12.32 -5.33 18.80
N VAL A 165 11.62 -4.43 18.14
CA VAL A 165 10.27 -4.65 17.59
C VAL A 165 10.31 -4.31 16.11
N PHE A 166 9.76 -5.19 15.28
CA PHE A 166 9.75 -5.00 13.84
C PHE A 166 8.38 -4.60 13.30
N MET A 167 8.41 -3.82 12.23
CA MET A 167 7.26 -3.47 11.39
C MET A 167 7.28 -4.31 10.12
N ASP A 168 6.16 -4.89 9.76
CA ASP A 168 5.86 -5.55 8.48
C ASP A 168 6.84 -6.64 8.02
N SER A 169 8.07 -6.71 8.51
CA SER A 169 9.09 -7.66 8.05
C SER A 169 10.15 -7.92 9.13
N ILE A 170 10.70 -9.13 9.15
CA ILE A 170 11.74 -9.58 10.10
C ILE A 170 13.04 -9.83 9.34
N PRO A 171 14.21 -9.35 9.82
CA PRO A 171 15.49 -9.70 9.25
C PRO A 171 15.76 -11.20 9.30
N THR A 172 16.38 -11.73 8.23
CA THR A 172 16.65 -13.17 8.06
C THR A 172 17.44 -13.75 9.23
N GLY A 173 16.94 -14.84 9.78
CA GLY A 173 17.64 -15.65 10.79
C GLY A 173 17.65 -15.06 12.20
N LEU A 174 16.86 -14.02 12.48
CA LEU A 174 16.59 -13.60 13.85
C LEU A 174 15.54 -14.50 14.50
N LYS A 175 15.68 -14.74 15.78
CA LYS A 175 14.86 -15.68 16.55
C LYS A 175 13.99 -14.94 17.58
N HIS A 176 12.73 -15.31 17.63
CA HIS A 176 11.81 -14.92 18.68
C HIS A 176 11.81 -15.97 19.81
N PRO A 177 11.78 -15.58 21.08
CA PRO A 177 11.82 -14.21 21.61
C PRO A 177 13.24 -13.69 21.93
N GLU A 178 14.29 -14.43 21.60
CA GLU A 178 15.66 -14.20 22.04
C GLU A 178 16.27 -12.93 21.42
N GLU A 179 16.00 -12.69 20.11
CA GLU A 179 16.65 -11.62 19.34
C GLU A 179 15.69 -10.48 18.96
N TYR A 180 14.37 -10.73 18.98
CA TYR A 180 13.36 -9.69 18.82
C TYR A 180 12.12 -10.02 19.65
N ALA A 181 11.38 -8.99 20.04
CA ALA A 181 10.21 -9.14 20.90
C ALA A 181 8.93 -9.46 20.11
N ALA A 182 8.66 -8.73 19.04
CA ALA A 182 7.47 -8.93 18.21
C ALA A 182 7.68 -8.37 16.81
N MET A 183 6.90 -8.86 15.85
CA MET A 183 6.62 -8.17 14.60
C MET A 183 5.15 -7.76 14.59
N ILE A 184 4.90 -6.51 14.24
CA ILE A 184 3.55 -5.98 14.03
C ILE A 184 3.37 -5.71 12.53
N SER A 185 2.26 -6.18 11.97
CA SER A 185 1.91 -5.85 10.59
C SER A 185 0.40 -5.75 10.41
N ALA A 186 -0.02 -5.19 9.28
CA ALA A 186 -1.39 -5.37 8.83
C ALA A 186 -1.64 -6.83 8.39
N ASP A 187 -2.92 -7.22 8.26
CA ASP A 187 -3.32 -8.40 7.50
C ASP A 187 -3.11 -8.16 6.01
N SER A 188 -1.86 -8.26 5.55
CA SER A 188 -1.48 -7.98 4.16
C SER A 188 -2.22 -8.87 3.17
N GLN A 189 -2.45 -10.16 3.50
CA GLN A 189 -3.25 -11.06 2.68
C GLN A 189 -4.72 -10.63 2.64
N GLY A 190 -5.28 -10.21 3.77
CA GLY A 190 -6.63 -9.65 3.87
C GLY A 190 -6.79 -8.37 3.05
N ASN A 191 -5.80 -7.47 3.08
CA ASN A 191 -5.79 -6.26 2.25
C ASN A 191 -5.85 -6.59 0.75
N GLY A 192 -5.01 -7.52 0.28
CA GLY A 192 -5.04 -8.00 -1.09
C GLY A 192 -6.37 -8.65 -1.47
N ARG A 193 -6.96 -9.45 -0.55
CA ARG A 193 -8.26 -10.07 -0.75
C ARG A 193 -9.38 -9.04 -0.93
N ILE A 194 -9.40 -7.97 -0.12
CA ILE A 194 -10.36 -6.86 -0.25
C ILE A 194 -10.21 -6.20 -1.63
N ALA A 195 -8.99 -5.83 -2.01
CA ALA A 195 -8.72 -5.22 -3.30
C ALA A 195 -9.16 -6.11 -4.48
N ALA A 196 -8.90 -7.42 -4.41
CA ALA A 196 -9.31 -8.40 -5.40
C ALA A 196 -10.83 -8.49 -5.54
N GLN A 197 -11.54 -8.56 -4.42
CA GLN A 197 -13.00 -8.71 -4.41
C GLN A 197 -13.68 -7.51 -5.08
N ILE A 198 -13.19 -6.31 -4.82
CA ILE A 198 -13.72 -5.10 -5.44
C ILE A 198 -13.34 -5.03 -6.92
N LEU A 199 -12.07 -5.31 -7.27
CA LEU A 199 -11.63 -5.31 -8.67
C LEU A 199 -12.43 -6.31 -9.51
N ALA A 200 -12.68 -7.48 -8.98
CA ALA A 200 -13.48 -8.53 -9.64
C ALA A 200 -14.91 -8.10 -9.96
N SER A 201 -15.52 -7.23 -9.14
CA SER A 201 -16.84 -6.66 -9.41
C SER A 201 -16.85 -5.67 -10.58
N CYS A 202 -15.67 -5.13 -10.91
CA CYS A 202 -15.47 -4.12 -11.95
C CYS A 202 -14.98 -4.72 -13.28
N VAL A 203 -14.70 -6.02 -13.34
CA VAL A 203 -14.18 -6.69 -14.54
C VAL A 203 -15.19 -7.72 -15.04
N ALA A 204 -15.53 -7.64 -16.32
CA ALA A 204 -16.47 -8.56 -16.95
C ALA A 204 -15.97 -10.01 -16.90
N GLN A 205 -16.89 -10.96 -17.07
CA GLN A 205 -16.56 -12.37 -17.12
C GLN A 205 -15.54 -12.67 -18.21
N GLY A 206 -14.54 -13.49 -17.91
CA GLY A 206 -13.45 -13.85 -18.85
C GLY A 206 -12.42 -12.74 -19.10
N GLY A 207 -12.53 -11.60 -18.39
CA GLY A 207 -11.61 -10.47 -18.55
C GLY A 207 -10.19 -10.76 -18.08
N THR A 208 -9.30 -9.80 -18.33
CA THR A 208 -7.89 -9.85 -17.89
C THR A 208 -7.63 -8.71 -16.90
N ILE A 209 -6.94 -8.98 -15.81
CA ILE A 209 -6.42 -7.95 -14.89
C ILE A 209 -4.90 -7.89 -14.95
N GLY A 210 -4.36 -6.69 -14.70
CA GLY A 210 -2.93 -6.44 -14.50
C GLY A 210 -2.59 -6.39 -13.01
N LEU A 211 -1.44 -6.93 -12.64
CA LEU A 211 -0.84 -6.80 -11.31
C LEU A 211 0.42 -5.97 -11.45
N VAL A 212 0.42 -4.75 -10.91
CA VAL A 212 1.62 -3.91 -10.78
C VAL A 212 2.24 -4.22 -9.43
N ASN A 213 3.26 -5.07 -9.43
CA ASN A 213 3.78 -5.74 -8.27
C ASN A 213 5.20 -5.28 -7.92
N PHE A 214 5.56 -5.36 -6.63
CA PHE A 214 6.93 -5.09 -6.19
C PHE A 214 7.77 -6.35 -6.39
N GLY A 215 8.81 -6.23 -7.22
CA GLY A 215 9.67 -7.36 -7.62
C GLY A 215 10.78 -7.70 -6.62
N VAL A 216 10.83 -7.00 -5.49
CA VAL A 216 11.72 -7.35 -4.37
C VAL A 216 10.99 -8.34 -3.47
N ASP A 217 11.69 -9.37 -3.01
CA ASP A 217 11.14 -10.32 -2.04
C ASP A 217 10.93 -9.63 -0.69
N TYR A 218 9.69 -9.20 -0.44
CA TYR A 218 9.29 -8.47 0.74
C TYR A 218 7.98 -9.03 1.29
N PHE A 219 7.98 -9.47 2.54
CA PHE A 219 6.88 -10.25 3.13
C PHE A 219 5.51 -9.60 2.92
N SER A 220 5.32 -8.34 3.34
CA SER A 220 4.00 -7.70 3.28
C SER A 220 3.48 -7.52 1.85
N THR A 221 4.32 -7.13 0.89
CA THR A 221 3.92 -6.98 -0.52
C THR A 221 3.65 -8.31 -1.20
N ASN A 222 4.42 -9.35 -0.86
CA ASN A 222 4.18 -10.71 -1.35
C ASN A 222 2.82 -11.24 -0.85
N GLU A 223 2.49 -11.04 0.43
CA GLU A 223 1.20 -11.47 0.99
C GLU A 223 0.01 -10.68 0.40
N ARG A 224 0.17 -9.40 0.06
CA ARG A 224 -0.85 -8.62 -0.66
C ARG A 224 -1.18 -9.25 -2.02
N THR A 225 -0.15 -9.48 -2.82
CA THR A 225 -0.30 -10.09 -4.17
C THR A 225 -0.81 -11.53 -4.09
N LYS A 226 -0.36 -12.30 -3.09
CA LYS A 226 -0.88 -13.66 -2.81
C LYS A 226 -2.38 -13.60 -2.48
N GLY A 227 -2.81 -12.67 -1.64
CA GLY A 227 -4.23 -12.48 -1.30
C GLY A 227 -5.09 -12.20 -2.53
N VAL A 228 -4.59 -11.37 -3.47
CA VAL A 228 -5.25 -11.13 -4.75
C VAL A 228 -5.35 -12.40 -5.57
N ARG A 229 -4.24 -13.12 -5.76
CA ARG A 229 -4.18 -14.32 -6.59
C ARG A 229 -5.09 -15.43 -6.07
N GLU A 230 -4.99 -15.74 -4.77
CA GLU A 230 -5.77 -16.81 -4.15
C GLU A 230 -7.26 -16.50 -4.20
N TRP A 231 -7.64 -15.23 -3.92
CA TRP A 231 -9.04 -14.85 -4.00
C TRP A 231 -9.60 -14.94 -5.43
N MET A 232 -8.85 -14.45 -6.43
CA MET A 232 -9.25 -14.52 -7.85
C MET A 232 -9.37 -15.98 -8.31
N GLN A 233 -8.37 -16.80 -8.04
CA GLN A 233 -8.37 -18.22 -8.41
C GLN A 233 -9.57 -18.99 -7.83
N LYS A 234 -9.95 -18.66 -6.61
CA LYS A 234 -11.08 -19.32 -5.93
C LYS A 234 -12.44 -18.84 -6.42
N ASN A 235 -12.63 -17.53 -6.62
CA ASN A 235 -13.93 -16.91 -6.79
C ASN A 235 -14.20 -16.40 -8.21
N ARG A 236 -13.15 -16.12 -8.97
CA ARG A 236 -13.20 -15.65 -10.36
C ARG A 236 -12.13 -16.34 -11.21
N PRO A 237 -12.15 -17.70 -11.30
CA PRO A 237 -11.17 -18.45 -12.09
C PRO A 237 -11.24 -18.14 -13.60
N ASP A 238 -12.30 -17.48 -14.04
CA ASP A 238 -12.49 -16.97 -15.38
C ASP A 238 -11.59 -15.74 -15.68
N ILE A 239 -11.14 -15.00 -14.67
CA ILE A 239 -10.28 -13.82 -14.84
C ILE A 239 -8.83 -14.24 -15.03
N LYS A 240 -8.23 -13.79 -16.13
CA LYS A 240 -6.80 -13.95 -16.39
C LYS A 240 -6.00 -12.90 -15.65
N MET A 241 -4.82 -13.26 -15.16
CA MET A 241 -3.91 -12.35 -14.45
C MET A 241 -2.59 -12.23 -15.21
N LYS A 242 -2.20 -11.00 -15.55
CA LYS A 242 -0.88 -10.64 -16.08
C LYS A 242 -0.16 -9.82 -15.03
N GLN A 243 1.16 -9.94 -14.94
CA GLN A 243 1.94 -9.20 -13.94
C GLN A 243 3.09 -8.45 -14.60
N VAL A 244 3.38 -7.29 -14.06
CA VAL A 244 4.62 -6.56 -14.27
C VAL A 244 5.21 -6.22 -12.91
N ASP A 245 6.53 -6.37 -12.79
CA ASP A 245 7.27 -6.12 -11.57
C ASP A 245 8.10 -4.83 -11.70
N PHE A 246 8.15 -4.06 -10.62
CA PHE A 246 9.08 -2.96 -10.46
C PHE A 246 9.95 -3.19 -9.22
N THR A 247 11.19 -2.74 -9.26
CA THR A 247 12.12 -2.75 -8.11
C THR A 247 12.48 -1.35 -7.64
N ASP A 248 12.25 -0.35 -8.50
CA ASP A 248 12.46 1.07 -8.23
C ASP A 248 11.10 1.80 -8.30
N PRO A 249 10.55 2.27 -7.16
CA PRO A 249 9.27 2.96 -7.13
C PRO A 249 9.20 4.19 -8.04
N SER A 250 10.31 4.88 -8.30
CA SER A 250 10.34 6.07 -9.16
C SER A 250 10.05 5.77 -10.64
N LYS A 251 10.11 4.51 -11.05
CA LYS A 251 9.90 4.05 -12.43
C LYS A 251 8.51 3.47 -12.70
N VAL A 252 7.65 3.42 -11.69
CA VAL A 252 6.35 2.74 -11.81
C VAL A 252 5.49 3.35 -12.92
N SER A 253 5.43 4.66 -13.05
CA SER A 253 4.63 5.31 -14.10
C SER A 253 5.03 4.85 -15.50
N GLN A 254 6.33 4.73 -15.78
CA GLN A 254 6.83 4.22 -17.05
C GLN A 254 6.50 2.73 -17.20
N ILE A 255 6.86 1.90 -16.21
CA ILE A 255 6.69 0.45 -16.25
C ILE A 255 5.21 0.06 -16.44
N ALA A 256 4.31 0.68 -15.67
CA ALA A 256 2.87 0.46 -15.79
C ALA A 256 2.31 0.93 -17.15
N GLY A 257 2.82 2.07 -17.65
CA GLY A 257 2.45 2.60 -18.96
C GLY A 257 2.84 1.65 -20.09
N ASP A 258 4.06 1.16 -20.11
CA ASP A 258 4.56 0.21 -21.11
C ASP A 258 3.81 -1.12 -21.02
N PHE A 259 3.54 -1.60 -19.81
CA PHE A 259 2.76 -2.81 -19.58
C PHE A 259 1.34 -2.69 -20.14
N LEU A 260 0.63 -1.59 -19.87
CA LEU A 260 -0.73 -1.38 -20.37
C LEU A 260 -0.76 -1.21 -21.88
N THR A 261 0.21 -0.54 -22.49
CA THR A 261 0.36 -0.43 -23.94
C THR A 261 0.56 -1.79 -24.58
N GLY A 262 1.40 -2.64 -24.00
CA GLY A 262 1.67 -4.00 -24.51
C GLY A 262 0.55 -5.00 -24.23
N ASN A 263 -0.43 -4.66 -23.37
CA ASN A 263 -1.50 -5.55 -22.95
C ASN A 263 -2.89 -4.86 -23.02
N PRO A 264 -3.40 -4.54 -24.22
CA PRO A 264 -4.67 -3.81 -24.39
C PRO A 264 -5.91 -4.61 -23.94
N ASP A 265 -5.75 -5.92 -23.69
CA ASP A 265 -6.77 -6.80 -23.13
C ASP A 265 -6.92 -6.66 -21.60
N VAL A 266 -6.04 -5.96 -20.91
CA VAL A 266 -6.17 -5.66 -19.49
C VAL A 266 -7.36 -4.71 -19.27
N LYS A 267 -8.28 -5.12 -18.40
CA LYS A 267 -9.55 -4.41 -18.10
C LYS A 267 -9.68 -3.95 -16.65
N GLY A 268 -8.64 -4.14 -15.86
CA GLY A 268 -8.53 -3.64 -14.50
C GLY A 268 -7.14 -3.88 -13.95
N VAL A 269 -6.72 -3.10 -12.97
CA VAL A 269 -5.37 -3.17 -12.38
C VAL A 269 -5.46 -3.27 -10.86
N PHE A 270 -4.67 -4.16 -10.30
CA PHE A 270 -4.25 -4.11 -8.90
C PHE A 270 -2.84 -3.55 -8.83
N ALA A 271 -2.63 -2.54 -7.99
CA ALA A 271 -1.30 -2.03 -7.66
C ALA A 271 -1.01 -2.27 -6.19
N VAL A 272 0.20 -2.73 -5.88
CA VAL A 272 0.56 -3.36 -4.60
C VAL A 272 0.55 -2.43 -3.38
N TRP A 273 0.62 -1.09 -3.57
CA TRP A 273 0.27 -0.05 -2.61
C TRP A 273 -0.15 1.24 -3.32
N ASP A 274 -0.57 2.26 -2.58
CA ASP A 274 -1.24 3.44 -3.13
C ASP A 274 -0.35 4.33 -4.01
N GLN A 275 0.95 4.49 -3.72
CA GLN A 275 1.81 5.30 -4.58
C GLN A 275 1.98 4.66 -5.99
N PRO A 276 2.30 3.37 -6.17
CA PRO A 276 2.23 2.69 -7.47
C PRO A 276 0.88 2.80 -8.16
N ALA A 277 -0.22 2.82 -7.41
CA ALA A 277 -1.53 3.03 -8.00
C ALA A 277 -1.68 4.44 -8.59
N LEU A 278 -1.24 5.48 -7.87
CA LEU A 278 -1.25 6.87 -8.33
C LEU A 278 -0.35 7.06 -9.56
N ASP A 279 0.81 6.41 -9.59
CA ASP A 279 1.73 6.42 -10.72
C ASP A 279 1.14 5.70 -11.93
N THR A 280 0.44 4.58 -11.71
CA THR A 280 -0.33 3.87 -12.75
C THR A 280 -1.45 4.77 -13.30
N LEU A 281 -2.20 5.46 -12.44
CA LEU A 281 -3.23 6.42 -12.88
C LEU A 281 -2.63 7.54 -13.73
N THR A 282 -1.42 7.99 -13.41
CA THR A 282 -0.72 9.03 -14.19
C THR A 282 -0.44 8.54 -15.61
N SER A 283 0.09 7.33 -15.79
CA SER A 283 0.28 6.75 -17.12
C SER A 283 -1.04 6.51 -17.86
N MET A 284 -2.06 6.02 -17.15
CA MET A 284 -3.39 5.80 -17.73
C MET A 284 -4.00 7.10 -18.28
N ARG A 285 -3.86 8.21 -17.54
CA ARG A 285 -4.31 9.54 -18.01
C ARG A 285 -3.57 9.97 -19.27
N ALA A 286 -2.24 9.80 -19.30
CA ALA A 286 -1.43 10.14 -20.46
C ALA A 286 -1.79 9.33 -21.73
N GLN A 287 -2.26 8.11 -21.56
CA GLN A 287 -2.63 7.19 -22.63
C GLN A 287 -4.15 7.15 -22.90
N SER A 288 -4.95 7.98 -22.23
CA SER A 288 -6.42 7.96 -22.31
C SER A 288 -7.05 6.60 -22.00
N ILE A 289 -6.42 5.82 -21.09
CA ILE A 289 -6.92 4.55 -20.58
C ILE A 289 -7.82 4.84 -19.38
N ASP A 290 -9.01 4.23 -19.35
CA ASP A 290 -10.00 4.38 -18.28
C ASP A 290 -10.51 3.01 -17.87
N ILE A 291 -9.73 2.33 -17.00
CA ILE A 291 -10.05 1.01 -16.44
C ILE A 291 -9.99 1.08 -14.90
N PRO A 292 -10.75 0.22 -14.18
CA PRO A 292 -10.73 0.22 -12.72
C PRO A 292 -9.36 -0.15 -12.15
N VAL A 293 -8.97 0.56 -11.10
CA VAL A 293 -7.76 0.30 -10.32
C VAL A 293 -8.17 0.03 -8.87
N THR A 294 -7.54 -0.94 -8.24
CA THR A 294 -7.61 -1.16 -6.78
C THR A 294 -6.21 -1.28 -6.22
N THR A 295 -6.06 -1.00 -4.93
CA THR A 295 -4.75 -0.96 -4.30
C THR A 295 -4.80 -1.38 -2.83
N VAL A 296 -3.70 -1.24 -2.14
CA VAL A 296 -3.56 -1.32 -0.68
C VAL A 296 -3.06 0.03 -0.18
N ASP A 297 -3.29 0.32 1.09
CA ASP A 297 -3.02 1.59 1.76
C ASP A 297 -3.99 2.74 1.40
N LEU A 298 -4.09 3.69 2.30
CA LEU A 298 -4.90 4.88 2.16
C LEU A 298 -4.08 6.12 2.55
N GLY A 299 -3.36 6.69 1.58
CA GLY A 299 -2.77 8.02 1.70
C GLY A 299 -3.79 9.10 1.34
N LEU A 300 -3.46 10.36 1.59
CA LEU A 300 -4.37 11.47 1.28
C LEU A 300 -4.71 11.54 -0.21
N GLN A 301 -3.72 11.38 -1.10
CA GLN A 301 -3.95 11.48 -2.54
C GLN A 301 -4.79 10.32 -3.07
N SER A 302 -4.56 9.09 -2.59
CA SER A 302 -5.40 7.94 -2.95
C SER A 302 -6.83 8.09 -2.42
N ALA A 303 -7.02 8.64 -1.21
CA ALA A 303 -8.35 8.98 -0.69
C ALA A 303 -9.09 10.00 -1.59
N ILE A 304 -8.38 11.04 -2.05
CA ILE A 304 -8.94 12.04 -2.98
C ILE A 304 -9.32 11.40 -4.32
N GLU A 305 -8.49 10.52 -4.88
CA GLU A 305 -8.81 9.81 -6.14
C GLU A 305 -10.02 8.88 -5.97
N ILE A 306 -10.14 8.15 -4.85
CA ILE A 306 -11.31 7.35 -4.52
C ILE A 306 -12.56 8.26 -4.39
N ALA A 307 -12.46 9.37 -3.67
CA ALA A 307 -13.54 10.32 -3.47
C ALA A 307 -14.08 10.89 -4.79
N LYS A 308 -13.21 11.16 -5.77
CA LYS A 308 -13.59 11.61 -7.12
C LYS A 308 -14.45 10.60 -7.89
N GLY A 309 -14.46 9.30 -7.50
CA GLY A 309 -15.18 8.25 -8.22
C GLY A 309 -14.55 7.88 -9.57
N GLY A 310 -13.28 8.23 -9.79
CA GLY A 310 -12.50 7.94 -11.00
C GLY A 310 -12.07 6.48 -11.11
N PRO A 311 -10.98 6.21 -11.86
CA PRO A 311 -10.47 4.85 -12.03
C PRO A 311 -10.07 4.15 -10.72
N LEU A 312 -9.50 4.86 -9.73
CA LEU A 312 -9.22 4.28 -8.42
C LEU A 312 -10.53 4.02 -7.67
N LYS A 313 -10.93 2.75 -7.61
CA LYS A 313 -12.24 2.34 -7.08
C LYS A 313 -12.20 2.07 -5.58
N ALA A 314 -11.08 1.55 -5.09
CA ALA A 314 -11.01 1.07 -3.72
C ALA A 314 -9.59 0.78 -3.27
N THR A 315 -9.44 0.66 -1.96
CA THR A 315 -8.25 0.09 -1.34
C THR A 315 -8.63 -0.89 -0.22
N GLY A 316 -7.83 -1.95 -0.08
CA GLY A 316 -7.72 -2.70 1.17
C GLY A 316 -6.76 -1.98 2.09
N SER A 317 -7.25 -1.07 2.92
CA SER A 317 -6.40 -0.18 3.70
C SER A 317 -5.78 -0.87 4.90
N GLN A 318 -4.52 -0.56 5.16
CA GLN A 318 -3.91 -0.74 6.47
C GLN A 318 -4.41 0.33 7.45
N ARG A 319 -4.04 0.18 8.71
CA ARG A 319 -4.30 1.14 9.80
C ARG A 319 -2.96 1.51 10.46
N PRO A 320 -2.10 2.27 9.76
CA PRO A 320 -0.70 2.46 10.17
C PRO A 320 -0.54 3.14 11.52
N TYR A 321 -1.41 4.09 11.90
CA TYR A 321 -1.38 4.66 13.25
C TYR A 321 -1.62 3.58 14.32
N ASP A 322 -2.61 2.69 14.12
CA ASP A 322 -2.93 1.63 15.07
C ASP A 322 -1.82 0.55 15.10
N GLN A 323 -1.12 0.32 13.98
CA GLN A 323 0.08 -0.51 13.96
C GLN A 323 1.18 0.13 14.83
N GLY A 324 1.45 1.43 14.66
CA GLY A 324 2.41 2.17 15.49
C GLY A 324 2.09 2.13 16.98
N VAL A 325 0.80 2.21 17.34
CA VAL A 325 0.35 2.01 18.74
C VAL A 325 0.71 0.60 19.22
N ALA A 326 0.46 -0.43 18.42
CA ALA A 326 0.76 -1.82 18.79
C ALA A 326 2.27 -2.07 18.90
N GLU A 327 3.08 -1.47 18.04
CA GLU A 327 4.56 -1.53 18.07
C GLU A 327 5.11 -0.92 19.37
N ALA A 328 4.61 0.26 19.74
CA ALA A 328 4.98 0.90 21.00
C ALA A 328 4.56 0.06 22.22
N MET A 329 3.37 -0.53 22.18
CA MET A 329 2.90 -1.42 23.26
C MET A 329 3.73 -2.70 23.34
N ALA A 330 4.11 -3.31 22.22
CA ALA A 330 5.01 -4.46 22.19
C ALA A 330 6.40 -4.10 22.77
N MET A 331 6.94 -2.94 22.37
CA MET A 331 8.20 -2.44 22.89
C MET A 331 8.14 -2.26 24.42
N MET A 332 7.10 -1.64 24.95
CA MET A 332 6.96 -1.46 26.38
C MET A 332 6.82 -2.78 27.16
N ASN A 333 6.12 -3.78 26.59
CA ASN A 333 6.10 -5.12 27.19
C ASN A 333 7.50 -5.75 27.21
N ALA A 334 8.28 -5.59 26.12
CA ALA A 334 9.66 -6.08 26.04
C ALA A 334 10.58 -5.38 27.07
N LEU A 335 10.42 -4.06 27.27
CA LEU A 335 11.16 -3.29 28.29
C LEU A 335 10.84 -3.73 29.71
N LEU A 336 9.64 -4.25 29.96
CA LEU A 336 9.26 -4.88 31.22
C LEU A 336 9.76 -6.33 31.36
N GLY A 337 10.46 -6.87 30.36
CA GLY A 337 10.93 -8.25 30.35
C GLY A 337 9.82 -9.29 30.10
N LYS A 338 8.67 -8.88 29.58
CA LYS A 338 7.57 -9.79 29.24
C LYS A 338 7.79 -10.40 27.85
N THR A 339 7.42 -11.66 27.71
CA THR A 339 7.33 -12.30 26.39
C THR A 339 6.08 -11.79 25.68
N THR A 340 6.24 -11.35 24.44
CA THR A 340 5.17 -10.89 23.54
C THR A 340 4.91 -11.95 22.46
N PRO A 341 3.74 -11.95 21.81
CA PRO A 341 3.51 -12.77 20.63
C PRO A 341 4.52 -12.44 19.53
N ALA A 342 4.98 -13.46 18.80
CA ALA A 342 5.93 -13.27 17.71
C ALA A 342 5.36 -12.40 16.58
N TRP A 343 4.06 -12.56 16.28
CA TRP A 343 3.34 -11.75 15.30
C TRP A 343 2.02 -11.21 15.86
N VAL A 344 1.84 -9.89 15.73
CA VAL A 344 0.60 -9.19 16.08
C VAL A 344 0.03 -8.57 14.81
N GLY A 345 -1.19 -8.99 14.46
CA GLY A 345 -1.85 -8.55 13.25
C GLY A 345 -2.84 -7.42 13.50
N VAL A 346 -2.81 -6.38 12.67
CA VAL A 346 -3.79 -5.30 12.66
C VAL A 346 -4.76 -5.51 11.50
N GLN A 347 -6.05 -5.51 11.82
CA GLN A 347 -7.11 -5.83 10.88
C GLN A 347 -7.20 -4.83 9.72
N SER A 348 -7.43 -5.36 8.51
CA SER A 348 -7.66 -4.60 7.28
C SER A 348 -8.95 -3.78 7.31
N LEU A 349 -8.98 -2.67 6.57
CA LEU A 349 -10.15 -1.80 6.40
C LEU A 349 -10.51 -1.69 4.92
N PRO A 350 -11.72 -2.11 4.49
CA PRO A 350 -12.17 -1.89 3.13
C PRO A 350 -12.57 -0.42 2.94
N VAL A 351 -12.02 0.21 1.91
CA VAL A 351 -12.32 1.61 1.57
C VAL A 351 -12.78 1.73 0.13
N VAL A 352 -13.93 2.32 -0.04
CA VAL A 352 -14.53 2.71 -1.32
C VAL A 352 -15.03 4.15 -1.23
N GLN A 353 -15.55 4.69 -2.33
CA GLN A 353 -16.05 6.06 -2.36
C GLN A 353 -17.06 6.38 -1.24
N SER A 354 -18.02 5.48 -0.97
CA SER A 354 -19.11 5.73 0.00
C SER A 354 -18.66 5.82 1.46
N ASN A 355 -17.50 5.29 1.83
CA ASN A 355 -16.99 5.33 3.20
C ASN A 355 -15.63 6.01 3.33
N VAL A 356 -15.15 6.68 2.29
CA VAL A 356 -13.78 7.22 2.26
C VAL A 356 -13.52 8.28 3.34
N LEU A 357 -14.52 9.12 3.68
CA LEU A 357 -14.37 10.14 4.71
C LEU A 357 -14.25 9.54 6.11
N GLU A 358 -15.07 8.56 6.43
CA GLU A 358 -15.01 7.85 7.71
C GLU A 358 -13.73 7.01 7.80
N SER A 359 -13.36 6.35 6.70
CA SER A 359 -12.12 5.59 6.61
C SER A 359 -10.89 6.47 6.79
N PHE A 360 -10.90 7.68 6.23
CA PHE A 360 -9.82 8.65 6.44
C PHE A 360 -9.68 9.00 7.94
N LYS A 361 -10.78 9.31 8.64
CA LYS A 361 -10.75 9.54 10.09
C LYS A 361 -10.19 8.35 10.86
N THR A 362 -10.59 7.15 10.48
CA THR A 362 -10.13 5.91 11.10
C THR A 362 -8.64 5.69 10.94
N VAL A 363 -8.11 5.94 9.73
CA VAL A 363 -6.70 5.70 9.38
C VAL A 363 -5.81 6.83 9.90
N PHE A 364 -6.20 8.09 9.68
CA PHE A 364 -5.38 9.27 9.99
C PHE A 364 -5.58 9.83 11.41
N LYS A 365 -6.61 9.36 12.14
CA LYS A 365 -6.99 9.87 13.47
C LYS A 365 -7.26 11.38 13.51
N LYS A 366 -7.67 11.95 12.37
CA LYS A 366 -8.02 13.37 12.21
C LYS A 366 -9.16 13.55 11.22
N ASP A 367 -9.80 14.70 11.25
CA ASP A 367 -10.86 15.03 10.29
C ASP A 367 -10.30 15.14 8.85
N PRO A 368 -11.11 14.78 7.84
CA PRO A 368 -10.75 14.94 6.44
C PRO A 368 -10.43 16.39 6.10
N PRO A 369 -9.34 16.67 5.37
CA PRO A 369 -8.97 18.02 4.98
C PRO A 369 -9.93 18.57 3.89
N ALA A 370 -9.93 19.90 3.72
CA ALA A 370 -10.84 20.60 2.80
C ALA A 370 -10.76 20.09 1.35
N GLU A 371 -9.59 19.66 0.90
CA GLU A 371 -9.40 19.10 -0.45
C GLU A 371 -10.10 17.75 -0.64
N LEU A 372 -10.06 16.87 0.36
CA LEU A 372 -10.79 15.59 0.34
C LEU A 372 -12.31 15.83 0.40
N LEU A 373 -12.78 16.72 1.29
CA LEU A 373 -14.18 17.13 1.36
C LEU A 373 -14.64 17.74 0.04
N GLY A 374 -13.80 18.59 -0.58
CA GLY A 374 -14.09 19.21 -1.88
C GLY A 374 -14.18 18.19 -3.03
N ALA A 375 -13.35 17.16 -3.02
CA ALA A 375 -13.41 16.07 -3.99
C ALA A 375 -14.73 15.28 -3.84
N CYS A 376 -15.11 14.96 -2.60
CA CYS A 376 -16.34 14.26 -2.26
C CYS A 376 -17.58 15.03 -2.73
N ASN A 377 -17.66 16.33 -2.45
CA ASN A 377 -18.82 17.17 -2.81
C ASN A 377 -18.98 17.34 -4.32
N LYS A 378 -17.90 17.26 -5.09
CA LYS A 378 -17.92 17.35 -6.56
C LYS A 378 -18.24 16.01 -7.24
N ALA A 379 -18.13 14.92 -6.55
CA ALA A 379 -18.40 13.58 -7.07
C ALA A 379 -19.91 13.38 -7.32
N LYS A 380 -20.25 12.49 -8.25
CA LYS A 380 -21.64 12.09 -8.52
C LYS A 380 -21.72 10.55 -8.58
N PRO A 381 -22.34 9.90 -7.59
CA PRO A 381 -22.88 10.49 -6.36
C PRO A 381 -21.77 11.05 -5.45
N ALA A 382 -22.12 12.01 -4.60
CA ALA A 382 -21.23 12.47 -3.55
C ALA A 382 -20.92 11.33 -2.58
N CYS A 383 -19.71 11.28 -2.04
CA CYS A 383 -19.40 10.33 -0.98
C CYS A 383 -20.00 10.78 0.36
N ASN A 384 -20.40 9.82 1.19
CA ASN A 384 -20.99 10.08 2.51
C ASN A 384 -19.92 10.15 3.60
#